data_474d45f8f56310f4d19430cb4ad6598b
#
_entry.id   474d45f8f56310f4d19430cb4ad6598b
#
_cell.length_a   1.000
_cell.length_b   1.000
_cell.length_c   1.000
_cell.angle_alpha   90.00
_cell.angle_beta   90.00
_cell.angle_gamma   90.00
#
_symmetry.space_group_name_H-M   'P 1'
#
loop_
_entity.id
_entity.type
_entity.pdbx_description
1 polymer ?
#
loop_
_entity_poly.entity_id
_entity_poly.type
_entity_poly.pdbx_seq_one_letter_code
_entity_poly.pdbx_strand_id
1 'polypeptide(L)'
;MNLILIGPPGAGKGTQAKYLVKKLKNFQVSTGDMLRDEIQKNSEIGKKILDDMSNGKFVDDTIVNKLIENILLDPNKKDRLIFDGYPRSLSQAKNLDHLLTKTDQKIDFIFFLNVSKETIIKRIEQRKIIEKRSDDDLETIIKRYETYME
;
A
#
# COMPACT_ATOMS: atom_id res chain seq x y z
N MET A 1 -12.11 7.26 -12.36
CA MET A 1 -10.74 7.76 -12.36
C MET A 1 -9.93 6.97 -11.34
N ASN A 2 -8.92 6.25 -11.80
CA ASN A 2 -8.02 5.46 -10.95
C ASN A 2 -6.68 6.19 -10.78
N LEU A 3 -6.17 6.25 -9.55
CA LEU A 3 -4.95 6.95 -9.18
C LEU A 3 -3.96 6.00 -8.49
N ILE A 4 -2.67 6.23 -8.68
CA ILE A 4 -1.61 5.58 -7.90
C ILE A 4 -0.84 6.63 -7.09
N LEU A 5 -0.62 6.37 -5.81
CA LEU A 5 0.26 7.13 -4.94
C LEU A 5 1.54 6.34 -4.68
N ILE A 6 2.68 6.85 -5.14
CA ILE A 6 4.01 6.26 -4.96
C ILE A 6 4.81 7.13 -3.99
N GLY A 7 5.65 6.50 -3.21
CA GLY A 7 6.56 7.17 -2.29
C GLY A 7 7.01 6.23 -1.17
N PRO A 8 8.10 6.59 -0.46
CA PRO A 8 8.64 5.77 0.62
C PRO A 8 7.66 5.61 1.79
N PRO A 9 7.89 4.63 2.69
CA PRO A 9 7.13 4.53 3.92
C PRO A 9 7.23 5.84 4.71
N GLY A 10 6.12 6.32 5.26
CA GLY A 10 6.09 7.60 5.99
C GLY A 10 5.99 8.85 5.11
N ALA A 11 5.94 8.74 3.78
CA ALA A 11 5.81 9.89 2.88
C ALA A 11 4.45 10.61 2.96
N GLY A 12 3.44 10.00 3.59
CA GLY A 12 2.11 10.58 3.73
C GLY A 12 1.09 10.08 2.69
N LYS A 13 1.39 9.01 1.95
CA LYS A 13 0.47 8.41 0.96
C LYS A 13 -0.92 8.18 1.52
N GLY A 14 -1.03 7.48 2.65
CA GLY A 14 -2.32 7.18 3.29
C GLY A 14 -3.10 8.43 3.71
N THR A 15 -2.41 9.47 4.18
CA THR A 15 -3.03 10.75 4.52
C THR A 15 -3.61 11.42 3.28
N GLN A 16 -2.85 11.47 2.18
CA GLN A 16 -3.30 12.04 0.91
C GLN A 16 -4.41 11.19 0.29
N ALA A 17 -4.32 9.86 0.37
CA ALA A 17 -5.36 8.97 -0.11
C ALA A 17 -6.70 9.23 0.60
N LYS A 18 -6.71 9.33 1.93
CA LYS A 18 -7.93 9.64 2.71
C LYS A 18 -8.55 10.98 2.31
N TYR A 19 -7.71 11.99 2.07
CA TYR A 19 -8.19 13.29 1.60
C TYR A 19 -8.83 13.20 0.21
N LEU A 20 -8.17 12.49 -0.72
CA LEU A 20 -8.67 12.30 -2.08
C LEU A 20 -9.96 11.45 -2.11
N VAL A 21 -10.04 10.41 -1.29
CA VAL A 21 -11.27 9.60 -1.12
C VAL A 21 -12.45 10.49 -0.77
N LYS A 22 -12.28 11.38 0.20
CA LYS A 22 -13.34 12.31 0.62
C LYS A 22 -13.72 13.30 -0.49
N LYS A 23 -12.74 13.82 -1.22
CA LYS A 23 -12.95 14.83 -2.29
C LYS A 23 -13.54 14.23 -3.55
N LEU A 24 -13.07 13.07 -3.98
CA LEU A 24 -13.39 12.46 -5.27
C LEU A 24 -14.45 11.36 -5.17
N LYS A 25 -14.86 10.99 -3.96
CA LYS A 25 -15.74 9.84 -3.68
C LYS A 25 -15.18 8.53 -4.25
N ASN A 26 -13.86 8.38 -4.23
CA ASN A 26 -13.14 7.18 -4.64
C ASN A 26 -12.97 6.21 -3.46
N PHE A 27 -12.48 4.99 -3.74
CA PHE A 27 -12.12 3.98 -2.74
C PHE A 27 -10.60 3.89 -2.60
N GLN A 28 -10.10 3.92 -1.37
CA GLN A 28 -8.68 3.68 -1.12
C GLN A 28 -8.40 2.17 -1.17
N VAL A 29 -7.37 1.80 -1.91
CA VAL A 29 -6.79 0.46 -1.96
C VAL A 29 -5.43 0.53 -1.27
N SER A 30 -5.46 0.41 0.06
CA SER A 30 -4.24 0.38 0.89
C SER A 30 -3.81 -1.06 1.10
N THR A 31 -2.76 -1.49 0.40
CA THR A 31 -2.23 -2.86 0.59
C THR A 31 -1.75 -3.08 2.00
N GLY A 32 -1.15 -2.08 2.65
CA GLY A 32 -0.75 -2.18 4.04
C GLY A 32 -1.92 -2.43 5.00
N ASP A 33 -3.05 -1.76 4.81
CA ASP A 33 -4.25 -1.97 5.64
C ASP A 33 -4.87 -3.35 5.36
N MET A 34 -4.99 -3.73 4.09
CA MET A 34 -5.50 -5.05 3.69
C MET A 34 -4.69 -6.20 4.30
N LEU A 35 -3.36 -6.07 4.31
CA LEU A 35 -2.48 -7.07 4.91
C LEU A 35 -2.62 -7.10 6.45
N ARG A 36 -2.77 -5.95 7.10
CA ARG A 36 -3.04 -5.89 8.54
C ARG A 36 -4.39 -6.52 8.90
N ASP A 37 -5.41 -6.34 8.07
CA ASP A 37 -6.71 -6.98 8.25
C ASP A 37 -6.58 -8.51 8.13
N GLU A 38 -5.77 -9.02 7.19
CA GLU A 38 -5.50 -10.47 7.09
C GLU A 38 -4.76 -11.01 8.34
N ILE A 39 -3.82 -10.24 8.90
CA ILE A 39 -3.14 -10.60 10.16
C ILE A 39 -4.16 -10.72 11.30
N GLN A 40 -5.12 -9.80 11.40
CA GLN A 40 -6.14 -9.81 12.45
C GLN A 40 -7.05 -11.04 12.40
N LYS A 41 -7.23 -11.66 11.24
CA LYS A 41 -7.97 -12.92 11.08
C LYS A 41 -7.25 -14.13 11.68
N ASN A 42 -6.00 -13.97 12.12
CA ASN A 42 -5.15 -15.02 12.73
C ASN A 42 -5.05 -16.32 11.91
N SER A 43 -5.13 -16.20 10.58
CA SER A 43 -4.96 -17.31 9.64
C SER A 43 -3.48 -17.67 9.44
N GLU A 44 -3.18 -18.83 8.85
CA GLU A 44 -1.79 -19.19 8.48
C GLU A 44 -1.17 -18.16 7.51
N ILE A 45 -1.97 -17.64 6.59
CA ILE A 45 -1.54 -16.55 5.69
C ILE A 45 -1.25 -15.28 6.52
N GLY A 46 -2.10 -14.95 7.48
CA GLY A 46 -1.91 -13.80 8.36
C GLY A 46 -0.62 -13.89 9.19
N LYS A 47 -0.25 -15.07 9.69
CA LYS A 47 1.01 -15.29 10.42
C LYS A 47 2.23 -15.06 9.51
N LYS A 48 2.20 -15.59 8.27
CA LYS A 48 3.27 -15.37 7.28
C LYS A 48 3.41 -13.88 6.93
N ILE A 49 2.29 -13.18 6.70
CA ILE A 49 2.26 -11.74 6.44
C ILE A 49 2.89 -10.97 7.61
N LEU A 50 2.55 -11.35 8.84
CA LEU A 50 3.09 -10.71 10.06
C LEU A 50 4.61 -10.86 10.15
N ASP A 51 5.15 -12.06 9.86
CA ASP A 51 6.58 -12.32 9.86
C ASP A 51 7.31 -11.44 8.81
N ASP A 52 6.82 -11.42 7.57
CA ASP A 52 7.40 -10.59 6.51
C ASP A 52 7.37 -9.10 6.87
N MET A 53 6.23 -8.60 7.34
CA MET A 53 6.06 -7.18 7.70
C MET A 53 6.91 -6.78 8.91
N SER A 54 7.02 -7.62 9.94
CA SER A 54 7.82 -7.37 11.13
C SER A 54 9.32 -7.34 10.82
N ASN A 55 9.74 -8.09 9.80
CA ASN A 55 11.11 -8.09 9.30
C ASN A 55 11.40 -6.99 8.25
N GLY A 56 10.42 -6.11 7.96
CA GLY A 56 10.55 -5.04 6.96
C GLY A 56 10.61 -5.53 5.53
N LYS A 57 10.26 -6.80 5.28
CA LYS A 57 10.21 -7.39 3.94
C LYS A 57 8.92 -7.03 3.21
N PHE A 58 8.93 -7.17 1.89
CA PHE A 58 7.69 -7.17 1.13
C PHE A 58 6.98 -8.51 1.28
N VAL A 59 5.67 -8.45 1.40
CA VAL A 59 4.81 -9.63 1.39
C VAL A 59 4.80 -10.24 -0.02
N ASP A 60 4.68 -11.57 -0.08
CA ASP A 60 4.62 -12.32 -1.34
C ASP A 60 3.62 -11.71 -2.33
N ASP A 61 4.08 -11.47 -3.55
CA ASP A 61 3.30 -10.87 -4.62
C ASP A 61 2.01 -11.62 -4.93
N THR A 62 1.98 -12.95 -4.77
CA THR A 62 0.79 -13.76 -5.04
C THR A 62 -0.35 -13.43 -4.08
N ILE A 63 -0.03 -13.18 -2.80
CA ILE A 63 -1.02 -12.77 -1.80
C ILE A 63 -1.56 -11.38 -2.13
N VAL A 64 -0.66 -10.43 -2.37
CA VAL A 64 -1.02 -9.05 -2.69
C VAL A 64 -1.85 -8.98 -3.97
N ASN A 65 -1.42 -9.68 -5.02
CA ASN A 65 -2.11 -9.71 -6.32
C ASN A 65 -3.52 -10.26 -6.21
N LYS A 66 -3.74 -11.30 -5.38
CA LYS A 66 -5.08 -11.87 -5.17
C LYS A 66 -6.02 -10.89 -4.48
N LEU A 67 -5.52 -10.15 -3.50
CA LEU A 67 -6.31 -9.10 -2.83
C LEU A 67 -6.69 -7.98 -3.81
N ILE A 68 -5.77 -7.56 -4.67
CA ILE A 68 -6.01 -6.53 -5.69
C ILE A 68 -7.01 -7.01 -6.74
N GLU A 69 -6.88 -8.25 -7.22
CA GLU A 69 -7.82 -8.83 -8.19
C GLU A 69 -9.26 -8.77 -7.68
N ASN A 70 -9.49 -9.16 -6.42
CA ASN A 70 -10.82 -9.13 -5.82
C ASN A 70 -11.43 -7.72 -5.80
N ILE A 71 -10.61 -6.68 -5.62
CA ILE A 71 -11.07 -5.30 -5.64
C ILE A 71 -11.40 -4.83 -7.06
N LEU A 72 -10.56 -5.16 -8.04
CA LEU A 72 -10.76 -4.75 -9.43
C LEU A 72 -11.97 -5.40 -10.07
N LEU A 73 -12.36 -6.59 -9.59
CA LEU A 73 -13.56 -7.30 -10.03
C LEU A 73 -14.86 -6.77 -9.40
N ASP A 74 -14.78 -5.90 -8.37
CA ASP A 74 -15.96 -5.32 -7.75
C ASP A 74 -16.54 -4.19 -8.64
N PRO A 75 -17.73 -4.37 -9.25
CA PRO A 75 -18.29 -3.38 -10.17
C PRO A 75 -18.63 -2.05 -9.49
N ASN A 76 -18.84 -2.03 -8.17
CA ASN A 76 -19.13 -0.82 -7.43
C ASN A 76 -17.89 0.09 -7.28
N LYS A 77 -16.70 -0.45 -7.50
CA LYS A 77 -15.42 0.26 -7.37
C LYS A 77 -14.78 0.60 -8.71
N LYS A 78 -15.35 0.12 -9.81
CA LYS A 78 -14.81 0.33 -11.17
C LYS A 78 -14.52 1.82 -11.41
N ASP A 79 -13.33 2.12 -11.93
CA ASP A 79 -12.85 3.48 -12.26
C ASP A 79 -12.90 4.50 -11.09
N ARG A 80 -12.82 4.00 -9.85
CA ARG A 80 -12.89 4.84 -8.64
C ARG A 80 -11.88 4.43 -7.58
N LEU A 81 -10.67 4.01 -7.96
CA LEU A 81 -9.67 3.46 -7.07
C LEU A 81 -8.50 4.43 -6.86
N ILE A 82 -8.01 4.48 -5.63
CA ILE A 82 -6.77 5.15 -5.25
C ILE A 82 -5.85 4.10 -4.64
N PHE A 83 -4.86 3.66 -5.42
CA PHE A 83 -3.87 2.69 -4.97
C PHE A 83 -2.85 3.36 -4.07
N ASP A 84 -2.77 2.91 -2.82
CA ASP A 84 -1.82 3.37 -1.82
C ASP A 84 -0.89 2.22 -1.44
N GLY A 85 0.37 2.34 -1.85
CA GLY A 85 1.39 1.33 -1.59
C GLY A 85 1.34 0.10 -2.50
N TYR A 86 0.75 0.22 -3.69
CA TYR A 86 0.75 -0.76 -4.75
C TYR A 86 0.72 -0.06 -6.12
N PRO A 87 1.48 -0.51 -7.15
CA PRO A 87 2.47 -1.60 -7.10
C PRO A 87 3.78 -1.17 -6.38
N ARG A 88 4.55 -2.16 -5.87
CA ARG A 88 5.86 -1.96 -5.23
C ARG A 88 6.99 -2.71 -5.94
N SER A 89 6.67 -3.51 -6.95
CA SER A 89 7.63 -4.24 -7.78
C SER A 89 7.20 -4.19 -9.23
N LEU A 90 8.13 -4.51 -10.13
CA LEU A 90 7.82 -4.64 -11.56
C LEU A 90 6.82 -5.77 -11.82
N SER A 91 6.90 -6.86 -11.05
CA SER A 91 5.96 -7.98 -11.11
C SER A 91 4.54 -7.51 -10.78
N GLN A 92 4.37 -6.77 -9.69
CA GLN A 92 3.09 -6.19 -9.30
C GLN A 92 2.56 -5.19 -10.33
N ALA A 93 3.42 -4.38 -10.91
CA ALA A 93 3.03 -3.41 -11.94
C ALA A 93 2.49 -4.11 -13.21
N LYS A 94 3.18 -5.15 -13.68
CA LYS A 94 2.72 -5.96 -14.81
C LYS A 94 1.40 -6.67 -14.53
N ASN A 95 1.23 -7.20 -13.31
CA ASN A 95 -0.02 -7.83 -12.89
C ASN A 95 -1.17 -6.82 -12.85
N LEU A 96 -0.92 -5.62 -12.31
CA LEU A 96 -1.93 -4.55 -12.27
C LEU A 96 -2.37 -4.17 -13.69
N ASP A 97 -1.43 -3.99 -14.61
CA ASP A 97 -1.70 -3.65 -16.01
C ASP A 97 -2.58 -4.73 -16.69
N HIS A 98 -2.23 -6.00 -16.49
CA HIS A 98 -3.01 -7.12 -16.98
C HIS A 98 -4.45 -7.14 -16.41
N LEU A 99 -4.60 -6.94 -15.09
CA LEU A 99 -5.90 -6.92 -14.43
C LEU A 99 -6.76 -5.73 -14.86
N LEU A 100 -6.16 -4.55 -15.02
CA LEU A 100 -6.85 -3.35 -15.53
C LEU A 100 -7.36 -3.56 -16.94
N THR A 101 -6.53 -4.13 -17.83
CA THR A 101 -6.93 -4.49 -19.20
C THR A 101 -8.09 -5.47 -19.19
N LYS A 102 -8.02 -6.55 -18.38
CA LYS A 102 -9.07 -7.56 -18.24
C LYS A 102 -10.41 -6.99 -17.75
N THR A 103 -10.37 -5.92 -16.94
CA THR A 103 -11.57 -5.30 -16.36
C THR A 103 -12.01 -4.04 -17.09
N ASP A 104 -11.38 -3.71 -18.23
CA ASP A 104 -11.65 -2.50 -19.01
C ASP A 104 -11.53 -1.24 -18.15
N GLN A 105 -10.38 -1.12 -17.47
CA GLN A 105 -10.01 0.01 -16.62
C GLN A 105 -8.60 0.50 -16.96
N LYS A 106 -8.26 1.70 -16.52
CA LYS A 106 -6.92 2.29 -16.71
C LYS A 106 -6.49 3.09 -15.49
N ILE A 107 -5.19 3.38 -15.39
CA ILE A 107 -4.68 4.39 -14.47
C ILE A 107 -4.69 5.75 -15.16
N ASP A 108 -5.33 6.72 -14.53
CA ASP A 108 -5.43 8.09 -15.07
C ASP A 108 -4.26 8.96 -14.62
N PHE A 109 -3.80 8.82 -13.35
CA PHE A 109 -2.68 9.59 -12.81
C PHE A 109 -1.84 8.78 -11.83
N ILE A 110 -0.55 9.09 -11.82
CA ILE A 110 0.42 8.58 -10.85
C ILE A 110 1.06 9.77 -10.15
N PHE A 111 0.96 9.82 -8.82
CA PHE A 111 1.57 10.85 -7.98
C PHE A 111 2.73 10.27 -7.20
N PHE A 112 3.90 10.85 -7.35
CA PHE A 112 5.09 10.51 -6.60
C PHE A 112 5.30 11.50 -5.46
N LEU A 113 5.27 11.00 -4.21
CA LEU A 113 5.53 11.80 -3.02
C LEU A 113 7.02 11.72 -2.67
N ASN A 114 7.76 12.74 -3.07
CA ASN A 114 9.19 12.86 -2.76
C ASN A 114 9.38 13.51 -1.38
N VAL A 115 9.95 12.78 -0.43
CA VAL A 115 10.13 13.22 0.96
C VAL A 115 11.49 12.78 1.46
N SER A 116 12.21 13.67 2.17
CA SER A 116 13.54 13.35 2.71
C SER A 116 13.48 12.28 3.82
N LYS A 117 14.58 11.55 3.99
CA LYS A 117 14.72 10.49 5.01
C LYS A 117 14.47 11.05 6.43
N GLU A 118 14.99 12.23 6.72
CA GLU A 118 14.84 12.89 8.03
C GLU A 118 13.36 13.18 8.33
N THR A 119 12.62 13.68 7.33
CA THR A 119 11.19 13.96 7.47
C THR A 119 10.40 12.67 7.67
N ILE A 120 10.77 11.60 6.97
CA ILE A 120 10.14 10.28 7.11
C ILE A 120 10.31 9.76 8.54
N ILE A 121 11.53 9.78 9.09
CA ILE A 121 11.82 9.30 10.44
C ILE A 121 10.94 10.05 11.46
N LYS A 122 10.94 11.38 11.42
CA LYS A 122 10.11 12.21 12.33
C LYS A 122 8.62 11.86 12.25
N ARG A 123 8.08 11.70 11.04
CA ARG A 123 6.66 11.37 10.84
C ARG A 123 6.30 9.99 11.38
N ILE A 124 7.18 9.02 11.23
CA ILE A 124 6.93 7.65 11.69
C ILE A 124 7.05 7.56 13.20
N GLU A 125 7.98 8.27 13.84
CA GLU A 125 8.04 8.37 15.30
C GLU A 125 6.73 8.94 15.88
N GLN A 126 6.20 10.00 15.27
CA GLN A 126 4.89 10.54 15.65
C GLN A 126 3.75 9.54 15.42
N ARG A 127 3.75 8.83 14.29
CA ARG A 127 2.75 7.82 13.95
C ARG A 127 2.77 6.66 14.92
N LYS A 128 3.95 6.19 15.36
CA LYS A 128 4.10 5.13 16.36
C LYS A 128 3.36 5.46 17.66
N ILE A 129 3.42 6.72 18.09
CA ILE A 129 2.70 7.18 19.30
C ILE A 129 1.19 7.16 19.09
N ILE A 130 0.71 7.59 17.91
CA ILE A 130 -0.72 7.77 17.62
C ILE A 130 -1.38 6.44 17.21
N GLU A 131 -0.79 5.71 16.27
CA GLU A 131 -1.40 4.54 15.63
C GLU A 131 -0.93 3.20 16.23
N LYS A 132 0.12 3.21 17.05
CA LYS A 132 0.70 2.01 17.72
C LYS A 132 0.91 0.81 16.79
N ARG A 133 1.37 1.08 15.55
CA ARG A 133 1.67 0.02 14.57
C ARG A 133 2.86 -0.80 15.03
N SER A 134 2.76 -2.13 14.95
CA SER A 134 3.84 -3.05 15.32
C SER A 134 5.07 -2.96 14.41
N ASP A 135 4.90 -2.47 13.17
CA ASP A 135 5.93 -2.30 12.15
C ASP A 135 6.54 -0.88 12.10
N ASP A 136 6.30 -0.04 13.12
CA ASP A 136 6.81 1.33 13.23
C ASP A 136 7.95 1.48 14.27
N ASP A 137 8.74 0.45 14.51
CA ASP A 137 10.02 0.60 15.19
C ASP A 137 11.10 1.16 14.25
N LEU A 138 12.12 1.82 14.81
CA LEU A 138 13.13 2.55 14.03
C LEU A 138 13.92 1.62 13.09
N GLU A 139 14.26 0.41 13.53
CA GLU A 139 15.02 -0.54 12.73
C GLU A 139 14.20 -1.04 11.53
N THR A 140 12.96 -1.43 11.76
CA THR A 140 12.03 -1.85 10.70
C THR A 140 11.78 -0.73 9.68
N ILE A 141 11.68 0.52 10.14
CA ILE A 141 11.49 1.69 9.27
C ILE A 141 12.69 1.90 8.35
N ILE A 142 13.90 1.88 8.90
CA ILE A 142 15.12 2.04 8.12
C ILE A 142 15.20 0.94 7.06
N LYS A 143 14.95 -0.29 7.44
CA LYS A 143 14.95 -1.43 6.53
C LYS A 143 13.90 -1.30 5.41
N ARG A 144 12.68 -0.87 5.74
CA ARG A 144 11.63 -0.61 4.75
C ARG A 144 11.97 0.52 3.80
N TYR A 145 12.67 1.56 4.30
CA TYR A 145 13.17 2.64 3.45
C TYR A 145 14.24 2.14 2.50
N GLU A 146 15.21 1.36 2.98
CA GLU A 146 16.27 0.76 2.17
C GLU A 146 15.68 -0.16 1.10
N THR A 147 14.76 -1.07 1.47
CA THR A 147 14.05 -1.94 0.52
C THR A 147 13.25 -1.16 -0.52
N TYR A 148 12.75 0.03 -0.17
CA TYR A 148 12.06 0.89 -1.14
C TYR A 148 13.04 1.56 -2.12
N MET A 149 14.29 1.83 -1.70
CA MET A 149 15.30 2.49 -2.53
C MET A 149 16.03 1.53 -3.49
N GLU A 150 15.99 0.21 -3.24
CA GLU A 150 16.47 -0.84 -4.14
C GLU A 150 15.58 -1.00 -5.39
#